data_4e1d7c613333f9fd4f5e87be4d5aaf1f
#
_entry.id   4e1d7c613333f9fd4f5e87be4d5aaf1f
#
_cell.length_a   1.000
_cell.length_b   1.000
_cell.length_c   1.000
_cell.angle_alpha   90.00
_cell.angle_beta   90.00
_cell.angle_gamma   90.00
#
_symmetry.space_group_name_H-M   'P 1'
#
loop_
_entity.id
_entity.type
_entity.pdbx_description
1 polymer ?
#
loop_
_entity_poly.entity_id
_entity_poly.type
_entity_poly.pdbx_seq_one_letter_code
_entity_poly.pdbx_strand_id
1 'polypeptide(L)'
;MRAISFLLFLLTTTVLWGQQPLSQAQATAFKEKVMAKNKTIKTMQTAFTQRKHLEFMSNDIETKGKMFFSAPYRLNWQYTTPYQYQIVFQKDQIKVNDAGKVSQMKADNKIFKKINSLIVSTVSGNMFDQKEFAVTLYNEGKDTKAQLQPKDKTLLKYIKEIHLFFSSDASVDRVKLIEPTDDYTEITFTHKQFNTPIDDSVFAL
;
A
#
# COMPACT_ATOMS: atom_id res chain seq x y z
N MET A 1 11.12 -59.33 -40.03
CA MET A 1 11.78 -58.45 -39.00
C MET A 1 10.87 -57.28 -38.78
N ARG A 2 10.19 -57.25 -37.64
CA ARG A 2 9.26 -56.18 -37.28
C ARG A 2 9.99 -55.22 -36.33
N ALA A 3 10.25 -53.98 -36.77
CA ALA A 3 10.81 -52.90 -35.94
C ALA A 3 9.70 -52.29 -35.07
N ILE A 4 9.82 -52.43 -33.75
CA ILE A 4 8.95 -51.80 -32.76
C ILE A 4 9.58 -50.46 -32.45
N SER A 5 8.98 -49.35 -32.96
CA SER A 5 9.33 -47.97 -32.58
C SER A 5 8.75 -47.65 -31.19
N PHE A 6 9.61 -47.54 -30.20
CA PHE A 6 9.26 -47.08 -28.83
C PHE A 6 9.19 -45.58 -28.86
N LEU A 7 7.97 -45.03 -28.90
CA LEU A 7 7.74 -43.59 -28.79
C LEU A 7 7.81 -43.18 -27.31
N LEU A 8 8.94 -42.60 -26.90
CA LEU A 8 9.16 -42.08 -25.54
C LEU A 8 8.39 -40.78 -25.38
N PHE A 9 7.22 -40.84 -24.73
CA PHE A 9 6.40 -39.66 -24.42
C PHE A 9 7.02 -38.94 -23.22
N LEU A 10 7.80 -37.86 -23.49
CA LEU A 10 8.41 -37.03 -22.47
C LEU A 10 7.31 -36.14 -21.81
N LEU A 11 6.81 -36.56 -20.64
CA LEU A 11 5.86 -35.80 -19.86
C LEU A 11 6.59 -34.59 -19.24
N THR A 12 6.57 -33.44 -19.92
CA THR A 12 7.02 -32.17 -19.32
C THR A 12 5.97 -31.68 -18.33
N THR A 13 6.19 -31.95 -17.06
CA THR A 13 5.41 -31.34 -15.97
C THR A 13 5.78 -29.87 -15.92
N THR A 14 4.92 -28.98 -16.46
CA THR A 14 5.00 -27.53 -16.23
C THR A 14 4.64 -27.28 -14.77
N VAL A 15 5.65 -27.02 -13.95
CA VAL A 15 5.43 -26.52 -12.59
C VAL A 15 4.87 -25.11 -12.73
N LEU A 16 3.55 -24.97 -12.54
CA LEU A 16 2.89 -23.69 -12.39
C LEU A 16 3.39 -23.05 -11.09
N TRP A 17 4.34 -22.14 -11.22
CA TRP A 17 4.79 -21.29 -10.11
C TRP A 17 3.70 -20.26 -9.80
N GLY A 18 2.57 -20.71 -9.28
CA GLY A 18 1.57 -19.85 -8.69
C GLY A 18 2.10 -19.28 -7.37
N GLN A 19 1.79 -18.02 -7.09
CA GLN A 19 2.08 -17.43 -5.78
C GLN A 19 1.46 -18.29 -4.67
N GLN A 20 2.29 -18.92 -3.84
CA GLN A 20 1.79 -19.73 -2.74
C GLN A 20 1.58 -18.88 -1.50
N PRO A 21 0.41 -18.99 -0.84
CA PRO A 21 0.19 -18.36 0.44
C PRO A 21 1.21 -18.83 1.47
N LEU A 22 1.57 -17.94 2.39
CA LEU A 22 2.38 -18.31 3.56
C LEU A 22 1.61 -19.32 4.42
N SER A 23 2.33 -20.28 5.00
CA SER A 23 1.75 -21.15 6.04
C SER A 23 1.29 -20.30 7.23
N GLN A 24 0.39 -20.84 8.04
CA GLN A 24 -0.13 -20.15 9.24
C GLN A 24 1.00 -19.69 10.17
N ALA A 25 2.00 -20.51 10.39
CA ALA A 25 3.15 -20.17 11.23
C ALA A 25 3.97 -19.01 10.66
N GLN A 26 4.27 -19.05 9.35
CA GLN A 26 4.98 -17.97 8.65
C GLN A 26 4.16 -16.67 8.66
N ALA A 27 2.86 -16.76 8.41
CA ALA A 27 1.97 -15.61 8.43
C ALA A 27 1.91 -14.95 9.81
N THR A 28 1.85 -15.74 10.88
CA THR A 28 1.87 -15.23 12.26
C THR A 28 3.19 -14.53 12.57
N ALA A 29 4.32 -15.19 12.30
CA ALA A 29 5.66 -14.62 12.54
C ALA A 29 5.87 -13.32 11.73
N PHE A 30 5.39 -13.27 10.49
CA PHE A 30 5.47 -12.07 9.66
C PHE A 30 4.65 -10.91 10.24
N LYS A 31 3.39 -11.17 10.65
CA LYS A 31 2.53 -10.16 11.28
C LYS A 31 3.16 -9.60 12.55
N GLU A 32 3.71 -10.46 13.39
CA GLU A 32 4.42 -10.05 14.62
C GLU A 32 5.63 -9.15 14.29
N LYS A 33 6.42 -9.52 13.27
CA LYS A 33 7.56 -8.71 12.81
C LYS A 33 7.13 -7.32 12.35
N VAL A 34 6.06 -7.22 11.52
CA VAL A 34 5.52 -5.93 11.08
C VAL A 34 5.00 -5.12 12.26
N MET A 35 4.25 -5.74 13.17
CA MET A 35 3.73 -5.05 14.36
C MET A 35 4.86 -4.55 15.26
N ALA A 36 5.91 -5.35 15.47
CA ALA A 36 7.08 -4.95 16.25
C ALA A 36 7.79 -3.75 15.60
N LYS A 37 8.03 -3.80 14.29
CA LYS A 37 8.62 -2.68 13.52
C LYS A 37 7.79 -1.41 13.68
N ASN A 38 6.50 -1.50 13.45
CA ASN A 38 5.61 -0.32 13.44
C ASN A 38 5.50 0.34 14.82
N LYS A 39 5.55 -0.43 15.92
CA LYS A 39 5.58 0.12 17.28
C LYS A 39 6.80 1.02 17.54
N THR A 40 7.88 0.85 16.79
CA THR A 40 9.10 1.66 16.93
C THR A 40 9.06 2.95 16.12
N ILE A 41 8.10 3.09 15.19
CA ILE A 41 8.02 4.23 14.28
C ILE A 41 7.30 5.38 14.96
N LYS A 42 8.04 6.43 15.31
CA LYS A 42 7.51 7.70 15.80
C LYS A 42 7.32 8.70 14.68
N THR A 43 8.27 8.74 13.75
CA THR A 43 8.21 9.58 12.54
C THR A 43 8.67 8.77 11.34
N MET A 44 8.16 9.13 10.17
CA MET A 44 8.62 8.61 8.89
C MET A 44 8.55 9.72 7.84
N GLN A 45 9.61 9.86 7.05
CA GLN A 45 9.61 10.67 5.84
C GLN A 45 10.12 9.84 4.66
N THR A 46 9.49 10.02 3.52
CA THR A 46 9.80 9.25 2.32
C THR A 46 9.40 10.02 1.07
N ALA A 47 10.09 9.79 -0.03
CA ALA A 47 9.60 10.15 -1.35
C ALA A 47 8.69 9.05 -1.89
N PHE A 48 7.78 9.40 -2.78
CA PHE A 48 6.96 8.42 -3.49
C PHE A 48 6.85 8.75 -4.98
N THR A 49 6.66 7.70 -5.77
CA THR A 49 6.16 7.77 -7.14
C THR A 49 4.83 7.03 -7.19
N GLN A 50 3.80 7.70 -7.68
CA GLN A 50 2.48 7.13 -7.87
C GLN A 50 2.20 6.99 -9.36
N ARG A 51 1.72 5.82 -9.78
CA ARG A 51 1.26 5.52 -11.14
C ARG A 51 -0.21 5.13 -11.09
N LYS A 52 -1.02 5.87 -11.82
CA LYS A 52 -2.43 5.55 -12.03
C LYS A 52 -2.58 4.92 -13.40
N HIS A 53 -2.94 3.65 -13.42
CA HIS A 53 -3.31 2.91 -14.62
C HIS A 53 -4.82 3.02 -14.85
N LEU A 54 -5.20 3.40 -16.05
CA LEU A 54 -6.58 3.42 -16.51
C LEU A 54 -6.67 2.55 -17.76
N GLU A 55 -7.53 1.56 -17.76
CA GLU A 55 -7.59 0.54 -18.82
C GLU A 55 -7.83 1.16 -20.22
N PHE A 56 -8.52 2.29 -20.28
CA PHE A 56 -8.78 3.01 -21.53
C PHE A 56 -7.63 3.92 -22.00
N MET A 57 -6.55 4.04 -21.22
CA MET A 57 -5.38 4.88 -21.54
C MET A 57 -4.16 4.04 -21.92
N SER A 58 -3.44 4.44 -22.96
CA SER A 58 -2.22 3.75 -23.40
C SER A 58 -1.03 3.93 -22.46
N ASN A 59 -1.02 4.98 -21.63
CA ASN A 59 0.07 5.30 -20.71
C ASN A 59 -0.47 5.58 -19.32
N ASP A 60 0.30 5.17 -18.32
CA ASP A 60 0.00 5.49 -16.92
C ASP A 60 0.19 6.97 -16.63
N ILE A 61 -0.61 7.51 -15.73
CA ILE A 61 -0.42 8.85 -15.19
C ILE A 61 0.56 8.76 -14.02
N GLU A 62 1.76 9.36 -14.18
CA GLU A 62 2.78 9.38 -13.13
C GLU A 62 2.75 10.70 -12.36
N THR A 63 2.78 10.59 -11.03
CA THR A 63 2.93 11.72 -10.10
C THR A 63 4.00 11.38 -9.07
N LYS A 64 4.70 12.40 -8.59
CA LYS A 64 5.75 12.25 -7.56
C LYS A 64 5.48 13.17 -6.39
N GLY A 65 6.01 12.76 -5.22
CA GLY A 65 5.82 13.57 -4.04
C GLY A 65 6.62 13.09 -2.84
N LYS A 66 6.27 13.66 -1.69
CA LYS A 66 6.83 13.32 -0.39
C LYS A 66 5.72 13.01 0.58
N MET A 67 5.99 12.11 1.51
CA MET A 67 5.11 11.79 2.60
C MET A 67 5.85 12.00 3.92
N PHE A 68 5.18 12.62 4.88
CA PHE A 68 5.65 12.81 6.23
C PHE A 68 4.60 12.27 7.20
N PHE A 69 5.04 11.42 8.10
CA PHE A 69 4.19 10.86 9.15
C PHE A 69 4.78 11.17 10.51
N SER A 70 3.93 11.52 11.46
CA SER A 70 4.27 11.68 12.88
C SER A 70 3.18 11.05 13.73
N ALA A 71 3.57 10.02 14.46
CA ALA A 71 2.67 9.28 15.33
C ALA A 71 1.99 10.20 16.36
N PRO A 72 0.76 9.91 16.75
CA PRO A 72 0.00 8.73 16.35
C PRO A 72 -0.85 8.91 15.07
N TYR A 73 -1.05 10.13 14.54
CA TYR A 73 -2.05 10.35 13.49
C TYR A 73 -1.80 11.57 12.58
N ARG A 74 -0.63 12.21 12.64
CA ARG A 74 -0.31 13.32 11.72
C ARG A 74 0.29 12.77 10.43
N LEU A 75 -0.28 13.12 9.30
CA LEU A 75 0.21 12.74 7.97
C LEU A 75 0.17 13.96 7.06
N ASN A 76 1.26 14.24 6.35
CA ASN A 76 1.31 15.15 5.24
C ASN A 76 1.66 14.38 3.98
N TRP A 77 0.77 14.43 2.99
CA TRP A 77 0.94 13.84 1.67
C TRP A 77 1.06 14.95 0.66
N GLN A 78 2.22 15.11 0.06
CA GLN A 78 2.54 16.23 -0.79
C GLN A 78 2.95 15.77 -2.19
N TYR A 79 2.14 16.10 -3.20
CA TYR A 79 2.52 15.96 -4.61
C TYR A 79 3.40 17.15 -5.01
N THR A 80 4.48 16.88 -5.75
CA THR A 80 5.44 17.88 -6.21
C THR A 80 5.56 17.93 -7.73
N THR A 81 5.15 16.88 -8.43
CA THR A 81 5.21 16.76 -9.89
C THR A 81 4.07 15.89 -10.39
N PRO A 82 3.36 16.26 -11.48
CA PRO A 82 3.52 17.49 -12.30
C PRO A 82 2.85 18.73 -11.69
N TYR A 83 2.10 18.59 -10.60
CA TYR A 83 1.36 19.68 -9.93
C TYR A 83 1.69 19.71 -8.44
N GLN A 84 1.46 20.86 -7.82
CA GLN A 84 1.62 21.03 -6.38
C GLN A 84 0.26 20.87 -5.70
N TYR A 85 0.15 19.81 -4.91
CA TYR A 85 -1.05 19.52 -4.14
C TYR A 85 -0.66 18.87 -2.82
N GLN A 86 -1.23 19.32 -1.73
CA GLN A 86 -0.86 18.86 -0.40
C GLN A 86 -2.09 18.55 0.42
N ILE A 87 -2.07 17.43 1.09
CA ILE A 87 -3.11 17.02 2.03
C ILE A 87 -2.46 16.78 3.38
N VAL A 88 -2.93 17.48 4.40
CA VAL A 88 -2.50 17.29 5.78
C VAL A 88 -3.65 16.72 6.60
N PHE A 89 -3.41 15.54 7.12
CA PHE A 89 -4.30 14.86 8.06
C PHE A 89 -3.82 15.15 9.47
N GLN A 90 -4.72 15.69 10.27
CA GLN A 90 -4.57 15.85 11.72
C GLN A 90 -5.81 15.24 12.37
N LYS A 91 -5.71 14.78 13.59
CA LYS A 91 -6.73 14.00 14.32
C LYS A 91 -8.18 14.11 13.78
N ASP A 92 -8.75 15.31 13.74
CA ASP A 92 -10.14 15.55 13.37
C ASP A 92 -10.31 16.49 12.16
N GLN A 93 -9.20 16.85 11.51
CA GLN A 93 -9.16 17.83 10.42
C GLN A 93 -8.36 17.32 9.23
N ILE A 94 -8.86 17.66 8.06
CA ILE A 94 -8.13 17.48 6.80
C ILE A 94 -7.99 18.87 6.19
N LYS A 95 -6.76 19.30 6.00
CA LYS A 95 -6.44 20.52 5.28
C LYS A 95 -5.89 20.16 3.91
N VAL A 96 -6.28 20.90 2.91
CA VAL A 96 -5.85 20.73 1.53
C VAL A 96 -5.29 22.04 1.03
N ASN A 97 -4.12 21.98 0.43
CA ASN A 97 -3.54 23.10 -0.31
C ASN A 97 -3.46 22.69 -1.80
N ASP A 98 -4.25 23.34 -2.62
CA ASP A 98 -4.25 23.17 -4.08
C ASP A 98 -3.64 24.42 -4.73
N ALA A 99 -2.37 24.31 -5.10
CA ALA A 99 -1.60 25.37 -5.74
C ALA A 99 -1.73 26.74 -5.02
N GLY A 100 -1.66 26.74 -3.68
CA GLY A 100 -1.75 27.93 -2.85
C GLY A 100 -3.16 28.25 -2.31
N LYS A 101 -4.20 27.56 -2.79
CA LYS A 101 -5.56 27.69 -2.25
C LYS A 101 -5.76 26.70 -1.11
N VAL A 102 -5.75 27.23 0.11
CA VAL A 102 -5.96 26.39 1.29
C VAL A 102 -7.45 26.25 1.57
N SER A 103 -7.89 25.03 1.78
CA SER A 103 -9.23 24.68 2.23
C SER A 103 -9.17 23.69 3.38
N GLN A 104 -10.19 23.72 4.23
CA GLN A 104 -10.31 22.81 5.34
C GLN A 104 -11.59 22.00 5.18
N MET A 105 -11.46 20.69 5.30
CA MET A 105 -12.61 19.79 5.31
C MET A 105 -12.73 19.15 6.69
N LYS A 106 -13.95 19.07 7.19
CA LYS A 106 -14.21 18.20 8.36
C LYS A 106 -13.93 16.76 7.92
N ALA A 107 -13.30 16.00 8.78
CA ALA A 107 -13.01 14.59 8.52
C ALA A 107 -14.29 13.71 8.45
N ASP A 108 -15.44 14.28 8.09
CA ASP A 108 -16.73 13.58 8.02
C ASP A 108 -16.88 12.72 6.75
N ASN A 109 -16.06 12.99 5.73
CA ASN A 109 -16.07 12.18 4.53
C ASN A 109 -15.57 10.77 4.85
N LYS A 110 -16.49 9.81 4.83
CA LYS A 110 -16.23 8.40 5.17
C LYS A 110 -15.09 7.79 4.33
N ILE A 111 -14.95 8.21 3.07
CA ILE A 111 -13.91 7.69 2.16
C ILE A 111 -12.54 8.21 2.59
N PHE A 112 -12.41 9.51 2.85
CA PHE A 112 -11.16 10.09 3.34
C PHE A 112 -10.74 9.52 4.69
N LYS A 113 -11.70 9.32 5.62
CA LYS A 113 -11.43 8.62 6.89
C LYS A 113 -10.86 7.23 6.66
N LYS A 114 -11.42 6.46 5.72
CA LYS A 114 -10.97 5.10 5.42
C LYS A 114 -9.60 5.09 4.75
N ILE A 115 -9.33 6.00 3.80
CA ILE A 115 -8.02 6.11 3.16
C ILE A 115 -6.95 6.52 4.18
N ASN A 116 -7.25 7.53 5.01
CA ASN A 116 -6.35 7.93 6.09
C ASN A 116 -6.11 6.79 7.08
N SER A 117 -7.19 6.11 7.50
CA SER A 117 -7.09 4.93 8.37
C SER A 117 -6.23 3.84 7.75
N LEU A 118 -6.35 3.58 6.45
CA LEU A 118 -5.50 2.64 5.73
C LEU A 118 -4.03 3.04 5.76
N ILE A 119 -3.71 4.30 5.44
CA ILE A 119 -2.33 4.80 5.46
C ILE A 119 -1.78 4.72 6.89
N VAL A 120 -2.52 5.22 7.86
CA VAL A 120 -2.12 5.18 9.28
C VAL A 120 -2.01 3.74 9.77
N SER A 121 -2.96 2.87 9.45
CA SER A 121 -2.90 1.45 9.86
C SER A 121 -1.74 0.71 9.21
N THR A 122 -1.36 1.10 7.98
CA THR A 122 -0.18 0.56 7.29
C THR A 122 1.11 0.91 8.04
N VAL A 123 1.21 2.14 8.54
CA VAL A 123 2.38 2.60 9.31
C VAL A 123 2.30 2.15 10.77
N SER A 124 1.10 2.03 11.36
CA SER A 124 0.92 1.61 12.76
C SER A 124 0.82 0.09 12.97
N GLY A 125 0.75 -0.70 11.90
CA GLY A 125 0.65 -2.16 11.96
C GLY A 125 -0.75 -2.72 12.22
N ASN A 126 -1.77 -1.87 12.34
CA ASN A 126 -3.15 -2.30 12.57
C ASN A 126 -3.84 -2.82 11.30
N MET A 127 -3.16 -2.81 10.15
CA MET A 127 -3.70 -3.26 8.87
C MET A 127 -4.10 -4.74 8.83
N PHE A 128 -3.60 -5.54 9.76
CA PHE A 128 -3.94 -6.96 9.86
C PHE A 128 -5.20 -7.22 10.69
N ASP A 129 -5.93 -6.16 11.09
CA ASP A 129 -7.23 -6.36 11.75
C ASP A 129 -8.22 -7.02 10.77
N GLN A 130 -8.51 -8.29 11.06
CA GLN A 130 -9.40 -9.11 10.24
C GLN A 130 -10.87 -8.64 10.29
N LYS A 131 -11.22 -7.64 11.10
CA LYS A 131 -12.57 -7.09 11.11
C LYS A 131 -12.88 -6.29 9.84
N GLU A 132 -11.90 -5.54 9.35
CA GLU A 132 -12.08 -4.68 8.17
C GLU A 132 -11.70 -5.37 6.86
N PHE A 133 -10.70 -6.26 6.88
CA PHE A 133 -10.16 -6.92 5.69
C PHE A 133 -10.05 -8.43 5.85
N ALA A 134 -10.27 -9.17 4.75
CA ALA A 134 -9.72 -10.50 4.60
C ALA A 134 -8.27 -10.35 4.12
N VAL A 135 -7.32 -10.95 4.84
CA VAL A 135 -5.88 -10.78 4.58
C VAL A 135 -5.25 -12.13 4.24
N THR A 136 -4.61 -12.19 3.07
CA THR A 136 -3.80 -13.34 2.65
C THR A 136 -2.37 -12.86 2.41
N LEU A 137 -1.38 -13.60 2.92
CA LEU A 137 0.04 -13.30 2.77
C LEU A 137 0.69 -14.27 1.79
N TYR A 138 1.53 -13.75 0.91
CA TYR A 138 2.23 -14.51 -0.12
C TYR A 138 3.72 -14.24 -0.07
N ASN A 139 4.50 -15.24 -0.45
CA ASN A 139 5.92 -15.05 -0.75
C ASN A 139 6.08 -14.35 -2.10
N GLU A 140 6.87 -13.29 -2.14
CA GLU A 140 7.20 -12.53 -3.33
C GLU A 140 8.74 -12.44 -3.48
N GLY A 141 9.38 -13.56 -3.72
CA GLY A 141 10.85 -13.66 -3.73
C GLY A 141 11.45 -13.41 -2.34
N LYS A 142 12.20 -12.31 -2.18
CA LYS A 142 12.75 -11.89 -0.86
C LYS A 142 11.75 -11.07 -0.02
N ASP A 143 10.66 -10.65 -0.62
CA ASP A 143 9.67 -9.76 -0.03
C ASP A 143 8.39 -10.53 0.33
N THR A 144 7.49 -9.90 1.05
CA THR A 144 6.18 -10.48 1.37
C THR A 144 5.09 -9.58 0.82
N LYS A 145 4.14 -10.17 0.10
CA LYS A 145 2.93 -9.49 -0.34
C LYS A 145 1.76 -9.80 0.59
N ALA A 146 1.11 -8.76 1.11
CA ALA A 146 -0.19 -8.89 1.75
C ALA A 146 -1.28 -8.43 0.78
N GLN A 147 -2.23 -9.32 0.51
CA GLN A 147 -3.44 -9.03 -0.26
C GLN A 147 -4.59 -8.83 0.72
N LEU A 148 -5.20 -7.67 0.67
CA LEU A 148 -6.29 -7.26 1.55
C LEU A 148 -7.56 -7.06 0.72
N GLN A 149 -8.62 -7.80 1.06
CA GLN A 149 -9.95 -7.61 0.47
C GLN A 149 -10.86 -6.91 1.49
N PRO A 150 -11.41 -5.73 1.16
CA PRO A 150 -12.34 -5.04 2.04
C PRO A 150 -13.57 -5.90 2.33
N LYS A 151 -14.04 -5.90 3.59
CA LYS A 151 -15.31 -6.54 3.98
C LYS A 151 -16.47 -5.56 3.96
N ASP A 152 -16.18 -4.28 4.04
CA ASP A 152 -17.19 -3.21 4.02
C ASP A 152 -17.73 -2.99 2.60
N LYS A 153 -19.04 -3.16 2.42
CA LYS A 153 -19.72 -3.00 1.12
C LYS A 153 -19.59 -1.59 0.51
N THR A 154 -19.40 -0.56 1.33
CA THR A 154 -19.20 0.80 0.86
C THR A 154 -17.80 0.97 0.28
N LEU A 155 -16.79 0.37 0.95
CA LEU A 155 -15.41 0.42 0.47
C LEU A 155 -15.22 -0.40 -0.80
N LEU A 156 -15.91 -1.55 -0.93
CA LEU A 156 -15.89 -2.39 -2.13
C LEU A 156 -16.40 -1.70 -3.40
N LYS A 157 -17.16 -0.60 -3.28
CA LYS A 157 -17.58 0.20 -4.43
C LYS A 157 -16.42 0.99 -5.06
N TYR A 158 -15.33 1.18 -4.32
CA TYR A 158 -14.17 1.99 -4.74
C TYR A 158 -12.88 1.19 -4.78
N ILE A 159 -12.76 0.17 -3.95
CA ILE A 159 -11.53 -0.63 -3.81
C ILE A 159 -11.93 -2.10 -3.82
N LYS A 160 -11.48 -2.82 -4.85
CA LYS A 160 -11.63 -4.27 -4.98
C LYS A 160 -10.62 -4.99 -4.09
N GLU A 161 -9.36 -4.58 -4.18
CA GLU A 161 -8.24 -5.16 -3.44
C GLU A 161 -7.15 -4.13 -3.15
N ILE A 162 -6.40 -4.38 -2.09
CA ILE A 162 -5.19 -3.63 -1.75
C ILE A 162 -4.05 -4.62 -1.63
N HIS A 163 -2.97 -4.41 -2.38
CA HIS A 163 -1.74 -5.18 -2.24
C HIS A 163 -0.67 -4.33 -1.56
N LEU A 164 -0.11 -4.83 -0.48
CA LEU A 164 1.01 -4.21 0.23
C LEU A 164 2.23 -5.10 0.04
N PHE A 165 3.31 -4.52 -0.43
CA PHE A 165 4.58 -5.21 -0.62
C PHE A 165 5.56 -4.75 0.44
N PHE A 166 6.04 -5.69 1.22
CA PHE A 166 6.94 -5.47 2.34
C PHE A 166 8.34 -5.94 1.99
N SER A 167 9.32 -5.08 2.21
CA SER A 167 10.72 -5.45 2.16
C SER A 167 11.12 -6.37 3.32
N SER A 168 12.33 -6.89 3.25
CA SER A 168 12.89 -7.80 4.25
C SER A 168 12.94 -7.20 5.67
N ASP A 169 12.96 -5.86 5.82
CA ASP A 169 12.91 -5.17 7.12
C ASP A 169 11.48 -4.97 7.65
N ALA A 170 10.48 -5.55 6.98
CA ALA A 170 9.06 -5.44 7.30
C ALA A 170 8.46 -4.02 7.18
N SER A 171 9.12 -3.13 6.43
CA SER A 171 8.51 -1.86 6.02
C SER A 171 7.81 -1.99 4.66
N VAL A 172 6.77 -1.19 4.44
CA VAL A 172 6.07 -1.16 3.16
C VAL A 172 6.89 -0.40 2.13
N ASP A 173 7.18 -1.03 1.00
CA ASP A 173 7.87 -0.43 -0.14
C ASP A 173 6.92 0.00 -1.23
N ARG A 174 5.81 -0.74 -1.39
CA ARG A 174 4.87 -0.49 -2.47
C ARG A 174 3.45 -0.84 -2.04
N VAL A 175 2.51 -0.02 -2.49
CA VAL A 175 1.07 -0.22 -2.31
C VAL A 175 0.41 -0.22 -3.68
N LYS A 176 -0.45 -1.19 -3.97
CA LYS A 176 -1.29 -1.20 -5.16
C LYS A 176 -2.75 -1.26 -4.75
N LEU A 177 -3.51 -0.25 -5.13
CA LEU A 177 -4.95 -0.15 -4.93
C LEU A 177 -5.63 -0.56 -6.24
N ILE A 178 -6.44 -1.60 -6.23
CA ILE A 178 -7.16 -2.10 -7.40
C ILE A 178 -8.64 -1.73 -7.25
N GLU A 179 -9.17 -1.09 -8.25
CA GLU A 179 -10.57 -0.65 -8.34
C GLU A 179 -11.47 -1.76 -8.90
N PRO A 180 -12.80 -1.69 -8.74
CA PRO A 180 -13.72 -2.68 -9.31
C PRO A 180 -13.68 -2.76 -10.84
N THR A 181 -13.20 -1.73 -11.50
CA THR A 181 -12.98 -1.65 -12.97
C THR A 181 -11.68 -2.30 -13.42
N ASP A 182 -10.89 -2.83 -12.50
CA ASP A 182 -9.52 -3.31 -12.68
C ASP A 182 -8.48 -2.20 -12.97
N ASP A 183 -8.89 -0.94 -13.04
CA ASP A 183 -7.98 0.20 -12.93
C ASP A 183 -7.20 0.11 -11.61
N TYR A 184 -5.97 0.62 -11.58
CA TYR A 184 -5.23 0.61 -10.33
C TYR A 184 -4.36 1.84 -10.12
N THR A 185 -4.08 2.09 -8.85
CA THR A 185 -3.09 3.08 -8.42
C THR A 185 -1.97 2.35 -7.70
N GLU A 186 -0.75 2.47 -8.20
CA GLU A 186 0.44 1.92 -7.55
C GLU A 186 1.32 3.04 -7.01
N ILE A 187 1.73 2.92 -5.75
CA ILE A 187 2.58 3.88 -5.04
C ILE A 187 3.83 3.15 -4.59
N THR A 188 4.99 3.62 -5.01
CA THR A 188 6.30 3.10 -4.60
C THR A 188 6.97 4.13 -3.71
N PHE A 189 7.40 3.70 -2.52
CA PHE A 189 8.11 4.50 -1.54
C PHE A 189 9.62 4.33 -1.66
N THR A 190 10.35 5.45 -1.66
CA THR A 190 11.82 5.48 -1.76
C THR A 190 12.40 6.43 -0.72
N HIS A 191 13.69 6.27 -0.41
CA HIS A 191 14.41 7.14 0.54
C HIS A 191 13.70 7.23 1.91
N LYS A 192 13.18 6.10 2.40
CA LYS A 192 12.51 6.03 3.70
C LYS A 192 13.49 6.36 4.84
N GLN A 193 13.11 7.30 5.69
CA GLN A 193 13.81 7.66 6.91
C GLN A 193 12.85 7.53 8.09
N PHE A 194 13.25 6.75 9.09
CA PHE A 194 12.45 6.49 10.28
C PHE A 194 13.05 7.20 11.48
N ASN A 195 12.20 7.72 12.34
CA ASN A 195 12.56 8.31 13.63
C ASN A 195 13.55 9.50 13.54
N THR A 196 13.62 10.15 12.36
CA THR A 196 14.27 11.44 12.20
C THR A 196 13.33 12.56 12.63
N PRO A 197 13.83 13.64 13.28
CA PRO A 197 13.00 14.79 13.61
C PRO A 197 12.33 15.37 12.36
N ILE A 198 11.06 15.72 12.49
CA ILE A 198 10.28 16.43 11.46
C ILE A 198 9.79 17.71 12.10
N ASP A 199 10.06 18.85 11.45
CA ASP A 199 9.61 20.15 11.92
C ASP A 199 8.07 20.21 11.90
N ASP A 200 7.45 20.78 12.93
CA ASP A 200 5.99 20.85 13.05
C ASP A 200 5.35 21.71 11.94
N SER A 201 6.09 22.65 11.34
CA SER A 201 5.63 23.43 10.18
C SER A 201 5.28 22.56 8.97
N VAL A 202 5.87 21.37 8.86
CA VAL A 202 5.53 20.40 7.79
C VAL A 202 4.06 20.00 7.86
N PHE A 203 3.44 20.02 9.03
CA PHE A 203 2.03 19.68 9.24
C PHE A 203 1.13 20.93 9.36
N ALA A 204 1.67 22.13 9.24
CA ALA A 204 0.90 23.36 9.18
C ALA A 204 0.51 23.68 7.72
N LEU A 205 -0.75 24.10 7.50
CA LEU A 205 -1.27 24.70 6.27
C LEU A 205 -2.00 25.97 6.61
#